data_a09be1e2e66b87a35b279917533d1f68
#
_entry.id   a09be1e2e66b87a35b279917533d1f68
#
_cell.length_a   1.000
_cell.length_b   1.000
_cell.length_c   1.000
_cell.angle_alpha   90.00
_cell.angle_beta   90.00
_cell.angle_gamma   90.00
#
_symmetry.space_group_name_H-M   'P 1'
#
loop_
_entity.id
_entity.type
_entity.pdbx_description
1 polymer ?
#
loop_
_entity_poly.entity_id
_entity_poly.type
_entity_poly.pdbx_seq_one_letter_code
_entity_poly.pdbx_strand_id
1 'polypeptide(L)'
;MRDHIMARWIIPFAGFLLALMGGLSYAWGVFIIPMEKAFGWSTAEATLPFTVFMIVFALVMVPAGWLQDKIGPRKVAASGAILFFVSYSLSALVNYIPHAWWLVLTYGIIGGIACGTTYACVAPPIRKWFPDKPGVAVSLSVMGFGLAALFFAPLKRGHIIPIFGIGGTFLFLAILTSVVCLFAALLIKNPPDGWKPKGWNPSKDAKKTSTVSPEIPPREAIKNPIFWNIWFIFALVTAGGFIAIGLIPSYAERILNLTPVMAAGAIAAFSAVNGFGRPVAGFLGDRFGVVWIMIITYVIQTITFLLFPIFAVTLPTLYLAAALLGWGYAVTLALFPILTSICFGTKHLGANYGLVFTAFGVGALAPSIGSWIFDVTGSYTLTFIFAGITTGIGLVLCGFLKKKYSLL
;
A
#
# COMPACT_ATOMS: atom_id res chain seq x y z
N MET A 1 -11.21 -33.06 13.02
CA MET A 1 -9.81 -32.70 12.68
C MET A 1 -9.73 -31.67 11.56
N ARG A 2 -10.51 -31.74 10.46
CA ARG A 2 -10.61 -30.73 9.39
C ARG A 2 -11.18 -29.40 9.89
N ASP A 3 -12.14 -29.40 10.81
CA ASP A 3 -12.84 -28.20 11.27
C ASP A 3 -11.96 -27.17 11.99
N HIS A 4 -10.97 -27.61 12.77
CA HIS A 4 -10.03 -26.71 13.44
C HIS A 4 -8.98 -26.09 12.50
N ILE A 5 -8.66 -26.76 11.39
CA ILE A 5 -7.72 -26.23 10.38
C ILE A 5 -8.42 -25.21 9.51
N MET A 6 -9.66 -25.49 9.10
CA MET A 6 -10.45 -24.53 8.32
C MET A 6 -10.83 -23.30 9.15
N ALA A 7 -11.13 -23.47 10.44
CA ALA A 7 -11.51 -22.37 11.33
C ALA A 7 -10.41 -21.30 11.50
N ARG A 8 -9.11 -21.67 11.47
CA ARG A 8 -8.03 -20.66 11.58
C ARG A 8 -7.85 -19.80 10.32
N TRP A 9 -8.21 -20.33 9.11
CA TRP A 9 -8.10 -19.55 7.86
C TRP A 9 -9.11 -18.42 7.75
N ILE A 10 -10.12 -18.40 8.60
CA ILE A 10 -11.06 -17.26 8.68
C ILE A 10 -10.37 -15.99 9.12
N ILE A 11 -9.26 -16.08 9.88
CA ILE A 11 -8.51 -14.91 10.34
C ILE A 11 -7.73 -14.23 9.21
N PRO A 12 -6.96 -14.95 8.37
CA PRO A 12 -6.40 -14.37 7.14
C PRO A 12 -7.45 -13.82 6.19
N PHE A 13 -8.62 -14.46 6.05
CA PHE A 13 -9.72 -13.94 5.24
C PHE A 13 -10.25 -12.60 5.80
N ALA A 14 -10.46 -12.51 7.11
CA ALA A 14 -10.83 -11.25 7.74
C ALA A 14 -9.76 -10.16 7.52
N GLY A 15 -8.47 -10.52 7.65
CA GLY A 15 -7.36 -9.64 7.33
C GLY A 15 -7.36 -9.19 5.86
N PHE A 16 -7.68 -10.08 4.93
CA PHE A 16 -7.83 -9.77 3.51
C PHE A 16 -8.94 -8.74 3.27
N LEU A 17 -10.09 -8.89 3.92
CA LEU A 17 -11.20 -7.94 3.80
C LEU A 17 -10.83 -6.56 4.35
N LEU A 18 -10.18 -6.48 5.53
CA LEU A 18 -9.69 -5.20 6.08
C LEU A 18 -8.69 -4.54 5.15
N ALA A 19 -7.74 -5.31 4.63
CA ALA A 19 -6.75 -4.82 3.68
C ALA A 19 -7.37 -4.39 2.35
N LEU A 20 -8.36 -5.13 1.83
CA LEU A 20 -9.08 -4.80 0.61
C LEU A 20 -9.80 -3.44 0.72
N MET A 21 -10.45 -3.20 1.85
CA MET A 21 -11.14 -1.91 2.09
C MET A 21 -10.15 -0.74 2.23
N GLY A 22 -9.04 -0.91 2.91
CA GLY A 22 -7.97 0.10 2.94
C GLY A 22 -7.38 0.40 1.56
N GLY A 23 -7.21 -0.64 0.75
CA GLY A 23 -6.69 -0.55 -0.62
C GLY A 23 -7.58 0.16 -1.63
N LEU A 24 -8.86 0.46 -1.29
CA LEU A 24 -9.74 1.31 -2.11
C LEU A 24 -9.15 2.68 -2.39
N SER A 25 -8.25 3.14 -1.54
CA SER A 25 -7.47 4.37 -1.73
C SER A 25 -6.58 4.34 -2.98
N TYR A 26 -6.10 3.17 -3.42
CA TYR A 26 -5.32 3.03 -4.65
C TYR A 26 -6.15 3.27 -5.93
N ALA A 27 -7.46 3.31 -5.83
CA ALA A 27 -8.34 3.75 -6.89
C ALA A 27 -8.70 5.25 -6.78
N TRP A 28 -7.83 6.08 -6.16
CA TRP A 28 -8.04 7.53 -6.07
C TRP A 28 -7.88 8.24 -7.42
N GLY A 29 -6.90 7.85 -8.21
CA GLY A 29 -6.60 8.50 -9.50
C GLY A 29 -7.79 8.63 -10.46
N VAL A 30 -8.81 7.76 -10.32
CA VAL A 30 -10.04 7.84 -11.15
C VAL A 30 -10.98 8.97 -10.75
N PHE A 31 -10.77 9.63 -9.60
CA PHE A 31 -11.55 10.78 -9.15
C PHE A 31 -11.02 12.12 -9.68
N ILE A 32 -9.73 12.21 -10.06
CA ILE A 32 -9.06 13.47 -10.37
C ILE A 32 -9.85 14.25 -11.45
N ILE A 33 -10.00 13.69 -12.64
CA ILE A 33 -10.71 14.35 -13.75
C ILE A 33 -12.18 14.68 -13.41
N PRO A 34 -12.97 13.78 -12.78
CA PRO A 34 -14.31 14.16 -12.32
C PRO A 34 -14.33 15.34 -11.37
N MET A 35 -13.39 15.42 -10.42
CA MET A 35 -13.31 16.54 -9.46
C MET A 35 -12.92 17.86 -10.13
N GLU A 36 -11.95 17.82 -11.05
CA GLU A 36 -11.57 19.00 -11.85
C GLU A 36 -12.77 19.54 -12.65
N LYS A 37 -13.51 18.65 -13.32
CA LYS A 37 -14.68 19.03 -14.11
C LYS A 37 -15.84 19.54 -13.26
N ALA A 38 -16.05 18.95 -12.08
CA ALA A 38 -17.18 19.30 -11.22
C ALA A 38 -16.94 20.56 -10.37
N PHE A 39 -15.69 20.76 -9.92
CA PHE A 39 -15.36 21.79 -8.92
C PHE A 39 -14.36 22.83 -9.43
N GLY A 40 -13.81 22.68 -10.64
CA GLY A 40 -12.80 23.57 -11.20
C GLY A 40 -11.42 23.48 -10.50
N TRP A 41 -11.15 22.39 -9.81
CA TRP A 41 -9.89 22.19 -9.10
C TRP A 41 -8.73 21.94 -10.07
N SER A 42 -7.52 22.35 -9.65
CA SER A 42 -6.28 21.91 -10.30
C SER A 42 -6.02 20.42 -10.03
N THR A 43 -5.13 19.82 -10.81
CA THR A 43 -4.73 18.42 -10.61
C THR A 43 -4.09 18.24 -9.23
N ALA A 44 -3.30 19.21 -8.77
CA ALA A 44 -2.70 19.21 -7.44
C ALA A 44 -3.75 19.22 -6.33
N GLU A 45 -4.77 20.09 -6.43
CA GLU A 45 -5.88 20.15 -5.46
C GLU A 45 -6.66 18.85 -5.42
N ALA A 46 -6.95 18.24 -6.57
CA ALA A 46 -7.65 16.96 -6.64
C ALA A 46 -6.81 15.77 -6.10
N THR A 47 -5.48 15.88 -6.11
CA THR A 47 -4.57 14.83 -5.65
C THR A 47 -4.26 14.95 -4.15
N LEU A 48 -4.29 16.16 -3.58
CA LEU A 48 -3.87 16.45 -2.21
C LEU A 48 -4.58 15.59 -1.14
N PRO A 49 -5.90 15.31 -1.20
CA PRO A 49 -6.55 14.45 -0.22
C PRO A 49 -5.96 13.03 -0.16
N PHE A 50 -5.57 12.46 -1.30
CA PHE A 50 -4.91 11.16 -1.37
C PHE A 50 -3.52 11.17 -0.73
N THR A 51 -2.74 12.21 -1.01
CA THR A 51 -1.42 12.40 -0.42
C THR A 51 -1.51 12.44 1.11
N VAL A 52 -2.42 13.27 1.65
CA VAL A 52 -2.64 13.37 3.10
C VAL A 52 -3.13 12.05 3.69
N PHE A 53 -4.03 11.36 2.99
CA PHE A 53 -4.51 10.02 3.42
C PHE A 53 -3.34 9.05 3.61
N MET A 54 -2.43 8.96 2.66
CA MET A 54 -1.30 8.03 2.74
C MET A 54 -0.29 8.40 3.81
N ILE A 55 -0.03 9.69 4.02
CA ILE A 55 0.84 10.18 5.11
C ILE A 55 0.23 9.81 6.46
N VAL A 56 -1.03 10.17 6.67
CA VAL A 56 -1.73 9.90 7.94
C VAL A 56 -1.86 8.40 8.19
N PHE A 57 -2.19 7.63 7.16
CA PHE A 57 -2.19 6.16 7.21
C PHE A 57 -0.85 5.62 7.73
N ALA A 58 0.27 6.05 7.16
CA ALA A 58 1.59 5.59 7.56
C ALA A 58 1.93 5.95 9.01
N LEU A 59 1.60 7.16 9.44
CA LEU A 59 1.89 7.64 10.80
C LEU A 59 1.03 6.93 11.85
N VAL A 60 -0.24 6.69 11.55
CA VAL A 60 -1.21 6.05 12.47
C VAL A 60 -0.93 4.57 12.67
N MET A 61 -0.24 3.92 11.73
CA MET A 61 0.13 2.49 11.87
C MET A 61 0.83 2.18 13.20
N VAL A 62 1.70 3.07 13.69
CA VAL A 62 2.46 2.86 14.92
C VAL A 62 1.55 2.90 16.17
N PRO A 63 0.81 4.00 16.46
CA PRO A 63 -0.08 4.05 17.61
C PRO A 63 -1.24 3.05 17.52
N ALA A 64 -1.77 2.77 16.32
CA ALA A 64 -2.83 1.79 16.14
C ALA A 64 -2.35 0.36 16.39
N GLY A 65 -1.11 0.03 16.01
CA GLY A 65 -0.47 -1.24 16.32
C GLY A 65 -0.31 -1.44 17.83
N TRP A 66 0.15 -0.40 18.55
CA TRP A 66 0.22 -0.44 20.02
C TRP A 66 -1.16 -0.59 20.66
N LEU A 67 -2.16 0.12 20.15
CA LEU A 67 -3.53 0.05 20.65
C LEU A 67 -4.13 -1.35 20.45
N GLN A 68 -3.92 -1.98 19.26
CA GLN A 68 -4.43 -3.33 19.00
C GLN A 68 -3.76 -4.39 19.90
N ASP A 69 -2.48 -4.21 20.26
CA ASP A 69 -1.83 -5.10 21.22
C ASP A 69 -2.42 -4.97 22.63
N LYS A 70 -2.86 -3.77 23.01
CA LYS A 70 -3.43 -3.47 24.34
C LYS A 70 -4.89 -3.89 24.52
N ILE A 71 -5.76 -3.55 23.55
CA ILE A 71 -7.22 -3.78 23.66
C ILE A 71 -7.78 -4.84 22.73
N GLY A 72 -6.91 -5.44 21.90
CA GLY A 72 -7.22 -6.50 20.94
C GLY A 72 -7.63 -6.00 19.56
N PRO A 73 -7.42 -6.83 18.51
CA PRO A 73 -7.61 -6.43 17.12
C PRO A 73 -9.09 -6.16 16.78
N ARG A 74 -10.04 -6.88 17.39
CA ARG A 74 -11.49 -6.73 17.11
C ARG A 74 -11.98 -5.32 17.41
N LYS A 75 -11.68 -4.79 18.59
CA LYS A 75 -12.15 -3.46 19.02
C LYS A 75 -11.54 -2.37 18.15
N VAL A 76 -10.24 -2.49 17.85
CA VAL A 76 -9.50 -1.51 17.04
C VAL A 76 -9.97 -1.54 15.58
N ALA A 77 -10.17 -2.72 14.99
CA ALA A 77 -10.72 -2.83 13.64
C ALA A 77 -12.16 -2.27 13.56
N ALA A 78 -12.99 -2.52 14.57
CA ALA A 78 -14.35 -1.97 14.63
C ALA A 78 -14.36 -0.43 14.75
N SER A 79 -13.48 0.15 15.58
CA SER A 79 -13.34 1.62 15.65
C SER A 79 -12.87 2.22 14.31
N GLY A 80 -11.95 1.56 13.62
CA GLY A 80 -11.53 1.97 12.27
C GLY A 80 -12.65 1.89 11.24
N ALA A 81 -13.53 0.88 11.33
CA ALA A 81 -14.71 0.77 10.47
C ALA A 81 -15.70 1.94 10.68
N ILE A 82 -15.92 2.33 11.93
CA ILE A 82 -16.75 3.51 12.27
C ILE A 82 -16.10 4.79 11.72
N LEU A 83 -14.78 4.92 11.86
CA LEU A 83 -14.05 6.06 11.32
C LEU A 83 -14.13 6.13 9.79
N PHE A 84 -14.11 5.00 9.07
CA PHE A 84 -14.35 4.97 7.62
C PHE A 84 -15.77 5.47 7.28
N PHE A 85 -16.79 5.04 8.04
CA PHE A 85 -18.15 5.53 7.84
C PHE A 85 -18.22 7.04 8.00
N VAL A 86 -17.68 7.58 9.09
CA VAL A 86 -17.63 9.02 9.36
C VAL A 86 -16.86 9.76 8.26
N SER A 87 -15.67 9.29 7.92
CA SER A 87 -14.81 9.88 6.90
C SER A 87 -15.53 10.03 5.56
N TYR A 88 -16.02 8.93 5.02
CA TYR A 88 -16.64 8.94 3.69
C TYR A 88 -18.02 9.61 3.68
N SER A 89 -18.80 9.52 4.77
CA SER A 89 -20.06 10.26 4.90
C SER A 89 -19.84 11.77 4.91
N LEU A 90 -18.83 12.26 5.63
CA LEU A 90 -18.45 13.67 5.59
C LEU A 90 -17.86 14.07 4.22
N SER A 91 -17.08 13.19 3.59
CA SER A 91 -16.53 13.43 2.25
C SER A 91 -17.64 13.55 1.19
N ALA A 92 -18.77 12.90 1.39
CA ALA A 92 -19.93 13.00 0.48
C ALA A 92 -20.52 14.43 0.42
N LEU A 93 -20.29 15.24 1.44
CA LEU A 93 -20.73 16.64 1.47
C LEU A 93 -19.89 17.55 0.55
N VAL A 94 -18.90 17.01 -0.19
CA VAL A 94 -18.08 17.78 -1.12
C VAL A 94 -18.90 18.50 -2.19
N ASN A 95 -20.06 17.97 -2.56
CA ASN A 95 -20.96 18.66 -3.51
C ASN A 95 -21.55 19.96 -2.94
N TYR A 96 -21.63 20.09 -1.62
CA TYR A 96 -22.12 21.28 -0.91
C TYR A 96 -20.98 22.17 -0.42
N ILE A 97 -19.81 21.56 -0.17
CA ILE A 97 -18.59 22.24 0.29
C ILE A 97 -17.49 21.92 -0.73
N PRO A 98 -17.49 22.55 -1.94
CA PRO A 98 -16.62 22.17 -3.05
C PRO A 98 -15.20 22.73 -2.88
N HIS A 99 -14.58 22.47 -1.72
CA HIS A 99 -13.21 22.87 -1.42
C HIS A 99 -12.32 21.65 -1.22
N ALA A 100 -11.15 21.61 -1.86
CA ALA A 100 -10.19 20.52 -1.73
C ALA A 100 -9.81 20.25 -0.25
N TRP A 101 -9.70 21.33 0.56
CA TRP A 101 -9.44 21.21 2.00
C TRP A 101 -10.52 20.44 2.77
N TRP A 102 -11.77 20.43 2.30
CA TRP A 102 -12.82 19.61 2.89
C TRP A 102 -12.47 18.12 2.77
N LEU A 103 -12.04 17.68 1.57
CA LEU A 103 -11.60 16.31 1.37
C LEU A 103 -10.24 16.00 2.02
N VAL A 104 -9.35 16.98 2.14
CA VAL A 104 -8.12 16.81 2.94
C VAL A 104 -8.45 16.46 4.38
N LEU A 105 -9.41 17.17 5.00
CA LEU A 105 -9.82 16.90 6.38
C LEU A 105 -10.58 15.57 6.47
N THR A 106 -11.62 15.40 5.65
CA THR A 106 -12.59 14.29 5.83
C THR A 106 -12.07 12.97 5.27
N TYR A 107 -11.58 12.95 4.03
CA TYR A 107 -10.98 11.77 3.41
C TYR A 107 -9.52 11.61 3.83
N GLY A 108 -8.71 12.67 3.73
CA GLY A 108 -7.26 12.60 3.98
C GLY A 108 -6.95 12.27 5.42
N ILE A 109 -7.37 13.10 6.37
CA ILE A 109 -7.02 12.91 7.79
C ILE A 109 -7.87 11.80 8.40
N ILE A 110 -9.20 11.93 8.42
CA ILE A 110 -10.07 10.96 9.10
C ILE A 110 -9.99 9.59 8.41
N GLY A 111 -9.98 9.55 7.07
CA GLY A 111 -9.85 8.31 6.30
C GLY A 111 -8.47 7.66 6.45
N GLY A 112 -7.41 8.45 6.50
CA GLY A 112 -6.07 7.96 6.80
C GLY A 112 -5.97 7.32 8.19
N ILE A 113 -6.59 7.94 9.21
CA ILE A 113 -6.69 7.37 10.57
C ILE A 113 -7.48 6.06 10.52
N ALA A 114 -8.63 6.03 9.83
CA ALA A 114 -9.45 4.83 9.68
C ALA A 114 -8.67 3.68 9.04
N CYS A 115 -7.93 3.97 7.96
CA CYS A 115 -7.12 3.00 7.25
C CYS A 115 -5.98 2.46 8.13
N GLY A 116 -5.22 3.35 8.79
CA GLY A 116 -4.14 2.95 9.69
C GLY A 116 -4.63 2.09 10.84
N THR A 117 -5.79 2.44 11.41
CA THR A 117 -6.40 1.72 12.52
C THR A 117 -6.87 0.31 12.09
N THR A 118 -7.52 0.18 10.93
CA THR A 118 -7.96 -1.13 10.43
C THR A 118 -6.80 -2.00 9.97
N TYR A 119 -5.84 -1.43 9.23
CA TYR A 119 -4.73 -2.17 8.65
C TYR A 119 -3.73 -2.66 9.70
N ALA A 120 -3.53 -1.91 10.79
CA ALA A 120 -2.70 -2.35 11.92
C ALA A 120 -3.19 -3.66 12.55
N CYS A 121 -4.48 -4.00 12.39
CA CYS A 121 -5.08 -5.25 12.89
C CYS A 121 -4.87 -6.46 11.94
N VAL A 122 -4.24 -6.28 10.77
CA VAL A 122 -4.11 -7.37 9.78
C VAL A 122 -3.01 -8.36 10.17
N ALA A 123 -1.75 -7.93 10.20
CA ALA A 123 -0.62 -8.84 10.33
C ALA A 123 -0.44 -9.45 11.73
N PRO A 124 -0.58 -8.74 12.86
CA PRO A 124 -0.25 -9.28 14.18
C PRO A 124 -1.09 -10.50 14.60
N PRO A 125 -2.44 -10.48 14.53
CA PRO A 125 -3.23 -11.64 14.89
C PRO A 125 -2.98 -12.85 13.97
N ILE A 126 -2.75 -12.61 12.67
CA ILE A 126 -2.48 -13.67 11.70
C ILE A 126 -1.17 -14.37 12.04
N ARG A 127 -0.12 -13.64 12.38
CA ARG A 127 1.16 -14.22 12.82
C ARG A 127 1.01 -15.10 14.06
N LYS A 128 0.17 -14.67 15.01
CA LYS A 128 -0.12 -15.44 16.23
C LYS A 128 -0.87 -16.75 15.93
N TRP A 129 -1.78 -16.77 14.95
CA TRP A 129 -2.52 -17.94 14.51
C TRP A 129 -1.72 -18.88 13.60
N PHE A 130 -0.73 -18.38 12.87
CA PHE A 130 0.07 -19.10 11.89
C PHE A 130 1.58 -19.01 12.17
N PRO A 131 2.05 -19.42 13.36
CA PRO A 131 3.48 -19.45 13.65
C PRO A 131 4.23 -20.48 12.80
N ASP A 132 3.51 -21.46 12.24
CA ASP A 132 4.00 -22.51 11.32
C ASP A 132 4.19 -21.97 9.87
N LYS A 133 3.39 -21.00 9.43
CA LYS A 133 3.39 -20.45 8.07
C LYS A 133 3.07 -18.95 8.05
N PRO A 134 3.79 -18.11 8.82
CA PRO A 134 3.42 -16.70 9.00
C PRO A 134 3.51 -15.91 7.70
N GLY A 135 4.52 -16.16 6.87
CA GLY A 135 4.71 -15.49 5.59
C GLY A 135 3.54 -15.67 4.63
N VAL A 136 3.12 -16.93 4.42
CA VAL A 136 1.99 -17.25 3.52
C VAL A 136 0.68 -16.62 4.02
N ALA A 137 0.37 -16.80 5.30
CA ALA A 137 -0.89 -16.32 5.85
C ALA A 137 -1.00 -14.77 5.85
N VAL A 138 0.07 -14.08 6.19
CA VAL A 138 0.14 -12.61 6.15
C VAL A 138 0.09 -12.11 4.70
N SER A 139 0.87 -12.71 3.79
CA SER A 139 0.90 -12.29 2.38
C SER A 139 -0.46 -12.39 1.71
N LEU A 140 -1.20 -13.50 1.94
CA LEU A 140 -2.56 -13.67 1.43
C LEU A 140 -3.52 -12.58 1.96
N SER A 141 -3.31 -12.15 3.19
CA SER A 141 -4.16 -11.11 3.78
C SER A 141 -3.83 -9.72 3.22
N VAL A 142 -2.56 -9.34 3.20
CA VAL A 142 -2.15 -8.02 2.70
C VAL A 142 -2.26 -7.89 1.17
N MET A 143 -2.40 -9.01 0.45
CA MET A 143 -2.70 -9.04 -0.98
C MET A 143 -4.00 -8.29 -1.29
N GLY A 144 -5.00 -8.31 -0.39
CA GLY A 144 -6.24 -7.58 -0.52
C GLY A 144 -6.04 -6.09 -0.79
N PHE A 145 -5.10 -5.45 -0.09
CA PHE A 145 -4.77 -4.04 -0.31
C PHE A 145 -4.24 -3.78 -1.73
N GLY A 146 -3.40 -4.68 -2.23
CA GLY A 146 -2.87 -4.63 -3.59
C GLY A 146 -3.94 -4.81 -4.67
N LEU A 147 -4.92 -5.68 -4.44
CA LEU A 147 -5.95 -6.05 -5.40
C LEU A 147 -7.14 -5.08 -5.46
N ALA A 148 -7.29 -4.17 -4.50
CA ALA A 148 -8.51 -3.36 -4.39
C ALA A 148 -8.80 -2.56 -5.66
N ALA A 149 -7.81 -1.88 -6.24
CA ALA A 149 -8.02 -1.06 -7.42
C ALA A 149 -8.30 -1.91 -8.68
N LEU A 150 -7.93 -3.19 -8.71
CA LEU A 150 -8.29 -4.11 -9.80
C LEU A 150 -9.80 -4.14 -10.03
N PHE A 151 -10.55 -4.26 -8.96
CA PHE A 151 -12.01 -4.35 -9.01
C PHE A 151 -12.68 -2.97 -8.94
N PHE A 152 -12.19 -2.11 -8.06
CA PHE A 152 -12.89 -0.88 -7.72
C PHE A 152 -12.54 0.32 -8.59
N ALA A 153 -11.40 0.34 -9.29
CA ALA A 153 -11.10 1.46 -10.17
C ALA A 153 -12.01 1.47 -11.42
N PRO A 154 -12.15 0.37 -12.18
CA PRO A 154 -13.11 0.31 -13.29
C PRO A 154 -14.56 0.47 -12.83
N LEU A 155 -14.92 -0.14 -11.69
CA LEU A 155 -16.28 -0.05 -11.15
C LEU A 155 -16.64 1.39 -10.76
N LYS A 156 -15.76 2.10 -10.05
CA LYS A 156 -15.96 3.51 -9.69
C LYS A 156 -16.09 4.38 -10.94
N ARG A 157 -15.15 4.25 -11.88
CA ARG A 157 -15.06 5.15 -13.04
C ARG A 157 -16.13 4.87 -14.09
N GLY A 158 -16.47 3.59 -14.28
CA GLY A 158 -17.43 3.16 -15.30
C GLY A 158 -18.89 3.21 -14.86
N HIS A 159 -19.17 3.05 -13.56
CA HIS A 159 -20.54 2.89 -13.08
C HIS A 159 -20.89 3.80 -11.91
N ILE A 160 -20.11 3.78 -10.81
CA ILE A 160 -20.53 4.43 -9.58
C ILE A 160 -20.52 5.96 -9.71
N ILE A 161 -19.42 6.54 -10.20
CA ILE A 161 -19.30 7.98 -10.41
C ILE A 161 -20.31 8.52 -11.44
N PRO A 162 -20.52 7.88 -12.61
CA PRO A 162 -21.53 8.32 -13.56
C PRO A 162 -22.96 8.29 -13.04
N ILE A 163 -23.31 7.30 -12.18
CA ILE A 163 -24.69 7.12 -11.68
C ILE A 163 -24.95 8.02 -10.46
N PHE A 164 -24.02 8.05 -9.50
CA PHE A 164 -24.23 8.68 -8.20
C PHE A 164 -23.48 10.01 -8.02
N GLY A 165 -22.63 10.40 -8.98
CA GLY A 165 -21.75 11.55 -8.84
C GLY A 165 -20.65 11.31 -7.79
N ILE A 166 -19.84 12.36 -7.51
CA ILE A 166 -18.70 12.27 -6.58
C ILE A 166 -19.19 12.05 -5.15
N GLY A 167 -20.11 12.88 -4.68
CA GLY A 167 -20.66 12.77 -3.31
C GLY A 167 -21.37 11.43 -3.07
N GLY A 168 -22.23 10.98 -4.01
CA GLY A 168 -22.87 9.69 -3.91
C GLY A 168 -21.92 8.51 -3.94
N THR A 169 -20.78 8.64 -4.66
CA THR A 169 -19.72 7.63 -4.62
C THR A 169 -19.10 7.52 -3.22
N PHE A 170 -18.87 8.64 -2.54
CA PHE A 170 -18.39 8.59 -1.15
C PHE A 170 -19.39 7.96 -0.20
N LEU A 171 -20.70 8.22 -0.35
CA LEU A 171 -21.74 7.53 0.45
C LEU A 171 -21.75 6.02 0.19
N PHE A 172 -21.65 5.60 -1.05
CA PHE A 172 -21.49 4.18 -1.39
C PHE A 172 -20.28 3.56 -0.71
N LEU A 173 -19.13 4.25 -0.76
CA LEU A 173 -17.92 3.80 -0.08
C LEU A 173 -18.06 3.79 1.45
N ALA A 174 -18.79 4.75 2.05
CA ALA A 174 -19.05 4.77 3.48
C ALA A 174 -19.77 3.50 3.95
N ILE A 175 -20.82 3.12 3.24
CA ILE A 175 -21.60 1.90 3.55
C ILE A 175 -20.76 0.66 3.30
N LEU A 176 -20.17 0.53 2.11
CA LEU A 176 -19.39 -0.64 1.72
C LEU A 176 -18.23 -0.90 2.69
N THR A 177 -17.39 0.12 2.93
CA THR A 177 -16.19 -0.06 3.77
C THR A 177 -16.55 -0.34 5.22
N SER A 178 -17.54 0.37 5.79
CA SER A 178 -17.92 0.14 7.17
C SER A 178 -18.56 -1.23 7.39
N VAL A 179 -19.46 -1.66 6.50
CA VAL A 179 -20.11 -2.99 6.60
C VAL A 179 -19.07 -4.11 6.49
N VAL A 180 -18.19 -4.04 5.47
CA VAL A 180 -17.16 -5.08 5.26
C VAL A 180 -16.14 -5.08 6.40
N CYS A 181 -15.68 -3.90 6.84
CA CYS A 181 -14.74 -3.81 7.96
C CYS A 181 -15.35 -4.25 9.30
N LEU A 182 -16.62 -3.92 9.58
CA LEU A 182 -17.31 -4.41 10.77
C LEU A 182 -17.48 -5.93 10.74
N PHE A 183 -17.89 -6.48 9.60
CA PHE A 183 -17.95 -7.94 9.41
C PHE A 183 -16.59 -8.59 9.65
N ALA A 184 -15.52 -8.06 9.06
CA ALA A 184 -14.17 -8.55 9.28
C ALA A 184 -13.72 -8.40 10.75
N ALA A 185 -14.11 -7.30 11.42
CA ALA A 185 -13.82 -7.07 12.84
C ALA A 185 -14.50 -8.10 13.75
N LEU A 186 -15.66 -8.61 13.39
CA LEU A 186 -16.31 -9.71 14.15
C LEU A 186 -15.52 -11.02 14.04
N LEU A 187 -14.86 -11.26 12.91
CA LEU A 187 -14.12 -12.48 12.64
C LEU A 187 -12.69 -12.44 13.22
N ILE A 188 -12.04 -11.26 13.20
CA ILE A 188 -10.63 -11.14 13.59
C ILE A 188 -10.47 -11.21 15.11
N LYS A 189 -9.53 -12.03 15.58
CA LYS A 189 -9.21 -12.21 17.01
C LYS A 189 -7.82 -12.78 17.20
N ASN A 190 -7.23 -12.53 18.36
CA ASN A 190 -6.02 -13.23 18.80
C ASN A 190 -6.36 -14.70 19.15
N PRO A 191 -5.40 -15.63 18.99
CA PRO A 191 -5.56 -16.97 19.53
C PRO A 191 -5.59 -16.95 21.07
N PRO A 192 -6.18 -17.99 21.71
CA PRO A 192 -6.06 -18.18 23.16
C PRO A 192 -4.60 -18.27 23.61
N ASP A 193 -4.33 -17.90 24.86
CA ASP A 193 -2.99 -18.02 25.43
C ASP A 193 -2.49 -19.47 25.39
N GLY A 194 -1.22 -19.63 24.99
CA GLY A 194 -0.61 -20.96 24.84
C GLY A 194 -1.03 -21.74 23.60
N TRP A 195 -1.85 -21.18 22.72
CA TRP A 195 -2.29 -21.86 21.50
C TRP A 195 -1.12 -22.18 20.55
N LYS A 196 -1.11 -23.40 20.03
CA LYS A 196 -0.13 -23.85 19.03
C LYS A 196 -0.82 -24.73 17.97
N PRO A 197 -0.40 -24.64 16.70
CA PRO A 197 -0.87 -25.56 15.67
C PRO A 197 -0.47 -27.01 16.00
N LYS A 198 -1.35 -27.98 15.70
CA LYS A 198 -1.03 -29.40 15.90
C LYS A 198 0.19 -29.78 15.06
N GLY A 199 1.16 -30.49 15.72
CA GLY A 199 2.37 -30.96 15.06
C GLY A 199 3.49 -29.91 14.86
N TRP A 200 3.26 -28.66 15.25
CA TRP A 200 4.29 -27.63 15.18
C TRP A 200 5.18 -27.65 16.44
N ASN A 201 6.50 -27.71 16.22
CA ASN A 201 7.49 -27.72 17.30
C ASN A 201 8.50 -26.59 17.06
N PRO A 202 8.46 -25.51 17.86
CA PRO A 202 9.32 -24.35 17.66
C PRO A 202 10.83 -24.65 17.69
N SER A 203 11.26 -25.68 18.42
CA SER A 203 12.68 -26.05 18.53
C SER A 203 13.26 -26.70 17.27
N LYS A 204 12.42 -27.34 16.43
CA LYS A 204 12.84 -27.95 15.17
C LYS A 204 12.85 -26.96 14.00
N ASP A 205 11.95 -25.99 14.02
CA ASP A 205 11.78 -25.03 12.93
C ASP A 205 12.68 -23.79 13.09
N ALA A 206 13.03 -23.41 14.33
CA ALA A 206 13.97 -22.34 14.61
C ALA A 206 15.40 -22.60 14.11
N LYS A 207 15.80 -23.87 13.97
CA LYS A 207 17.13 -24.24 13.43
C LYS A 207 17.28 -24.00 11.92
N LYS A 208 16.20 -23.78 11.18
CA LYS A 208 16.24 -23.52 9.73
C LYS A 208 16.41 -22.03 9.36
N THR A 209 16.23 -21.12 10.32
CA THR A 209 16.22 -19.67 10.07
C THR A 209 17.31 -18.91 10.84
N SER A 210 18.28 -19.62 11.42
CA SER A 210 19.35 -19.00 12.23
C SER A 210 20.53 -18.50 11.40
N THR A 211 20.32 -17.47 10.57
CA THR A 211 21.33 -16.42 10.47
C THR A 211 21.20 -15.60 11.75
N VAL A 212 22.30 -15.53 12.52
CA VAL A 212 22.36 -14.74 13.77
C VAL A 212 22.31 -13.26 13.36
N SER A 213 21.09 -12.76 13.11
CA SER A 213 20.88 -11.33 12.91
C SER A 213 21.00 -10.63 14.26
N PRO A 214 21.67 -9.49 14.34
CA PRO A 214 21.76 -8.73 15.60
C PRO A 214 20.36 -8.30 16.01
N GLU A 215 19.98 -8.55 17.27
CA GLU A 215 18.68 -8.13 17.83
C GLU A 215 18.75 -6.66 18.29
N ILE A 216 18.59 -5.73 17.36
CA ILE A 216 18.79 -4.29 17.58
C ILE A 216 17.46 -3.64 17.99
N PRO A 217 17.38 -2.97 19.16
CA PRO A 217 16.18 -2.25 19.58
C PRO A 217 15.97 -0.97 18.74
N PRO A 218 14.71 -0.44 18.66
CA PRO A 218 14.37 0.70 17.79
C PRO A 218 15.22 1.95 18.02
N ARG A 219 15.55 2.26 19.27
CA ARG A 219 16.40 3.42 19.63
C ARG A 219 17.82 3.32 19.08
N GLU A 220 18.34 2.13 18.94
CA GLU A 220 19.67 1.87 18.36
C GLU A 220 19.58 1.74 16.83
N ALA A 221 18.50 1.16 16.33
CA ALA A 221 18.28 1.04 14.90
C ALA A 221 18.30 2.41 14.20
N ILE A 222 17.65 3.43 14.75
CA ILE A 222 17.63 4.81 14.21
C ILE A 222 19.04 5.43 14.16
N LYS A 223 19.93 5.05 15.06
CA LYS A 223 21.31 5.54 15.07
C LYS A 223 22.20 4.85 14.03
N ASN A 224 21.75 3.72 13.49
CA ASN A 224 22.51 2.95 12.52
C ASN A 224 22.34 3.56 11.12
N PRO A 225 23.44 3.86 10.39
CA PRO A 225 23.36 4.36 9.01
C PRO A 225 22.58 3.47 8.05
N ILE A 226 22.51 2.16 8.31
CA ILE A 226 21.72 1.21 7.50
C ILE A 226 20.24 1.55 7.57
N PHE A 227 19.76 1.95 8.74
CA PHE A 227 18.35 2.33 8.93
C PHE A 227 17.98 3.46 7.94
N TRP A 228 18.79 4.51 7.88
CA TRP A 228 18.54 5.64 6.99
C TRP A 228 18.69 5.26 5.51
N ASN A 229 19.64 4.37 5.18
CA ASN A 229 19.77 3.87 3.81
C ASN A 229 18.49 3.13 3.39
N ILE A 230 18.00 2.18 4.19
CA ILE A 230 16.74 1.44 3.94
C ILE A 230 15.56 2.41 3.89
N TRP A 231 15.50 3.37 4.79
CA TRP A 231 14.44 4.37 4.88
C TRP A 231 14.37 5.24 3.62
N PHE A 232 15.52 5.76 3.14
CA PHE A 232 15.57 6.55 1.92
C PHE A 232 15.24 5.73 0.67
N ILE A 233 15.74 4.50 0.56
CA ILE A 233 15.34 3.61 -0.55
C ILE A 233 13.83 3.46 -0.56
N PHE A 234 13.22 3.19 0.60
CA PHE A 234 11.78 2.97 0.71
C PHE A 234 10.99 4.21 0.30
N ALA A 235 11.35 5.39 0.80
CA ALA A 235 10.71 6.65 0.45
C ALA A 235 10.78 6.94 -1.05
N LEU A 236 12.00 6.82 -1.64
CA LEU A 236 12.24 7.17 -3.04
C LEU A 236 11.56 6.22 -4.03
N VAL A 237 11.57 4.92 -3.74
CA VAL A 237 10.97 3.93 -4.64
C VAL A 237 9.44 3.92 -4.54
N THR A 238 8.88 4.10 -3.32
CA THR A 238 7.43 4.22 -3.17
C THR A 238 6.88 5.50 -3.78
N ALA A 239 7.68 6.57 -3.85
CA ALA A 239 7.31 7.81 -4.54
C ALA A 239 6.87 7.56 -6.00
N GLY A 240 7.66 6.78 -6.76
CA GLY A 240 7.28 6.38 -8.12
C GLY A 240 5.96 5.59 -8.16
N GLY A 241 5.81 4.60 -7.29
CA GLY A 241 4.58 3.81 -7.21
C GLY A 241 3.34 4.66 -6.91
N PHE A 242 3.45 5.64 -6.03
CA PHE A 242 2.36 6.57 -5.74
C PHE A 242 2.01 7.49 -6.92
N ILE A 243 3.02 7.96 -7.68
CA ILE A 243 2.79 8.70 -8.93
C ILE A 243 2.01 7.84 -9.92
N ALA A 244 2.38 6.57 -10.08
CA ALA A 244 1.66 5.63 -10.94
C ALA A 244 0.20 5.48 -10.51
N ILE A 245 -0.05 5.25 -9.21
CA ILE A 245 -1.40 5.09 -8.64
C ILE A 245 -2.25 6.36 -8.83
N GLY A 246 -1.67 7.52 -8.61
CA GLY A 246 -2.38 8.80 -8.69
C GLY A 246 -2.64 9.27 -10.11
N LEU A 247 -1.66 9.16 -10.99
CA LEU A 247 -1.66 9.95 -12.23
C LEU A 247 -1.79 9.13 -13.53
N ILE A 248 -1.55 7.81 -13.54
CA ILE A 248 -1.73 6.99 -14.75
C ILE A 248 -3.14 7.09 -15.33
N PRO A 249 -4.25 7.05 -14.54
CA PRO A 249 -5.59 7.21 -15.11
C PRO A 249 -5.77 8.57 -15.82
N SER A 250 -5.30 9.65 -15.20
CA SER A 250 -5.40 10.99 -15.79
C SER A 250 -4.54 11.14 -17.05
N TYR A 251 -3.34 10.56 -17.07
CA TYR A 251 -2.50 10.48 -18.27
C TYR A 251 -3.21 9.75 -19.41
N ALA A 252 -3.81 8.61 -19.13
CA ALA A 252 -4.50 7.78 -20.09
C ALA A 252 -5.71 8.52 -20.73
N GLU A 253 -6.50 9.23 -19.93
CA GLU A 253 -7.64 9.99 -20.42
C GLU A 253 -7.21 11.24 -21.20
N ARG A 254 -6.20 11.99 -20.73
CA ARG A 254 -5.84 13.30 -21.32
C ARG A 254 -4.89 13.20 -22.50
N ILE A 255 -3.91 12.31 -22.43
CA ILE A 255 -2.85 12.22 -23.44
C ILE A 255 -3.18 11.17 -24.50
N LEU A 256 -3.71 10.01 -24.09
CA LEU A 256 -4.05 8.92 -25.02
C LEU A 256 -5.50 8.98 -25.47
N ASN A 257 -6.31 9.93 -24.96
CA ASN A 257 -7.73 10.07 -25.26
C ASN A 257 -8.53 8.76 -25.07
N LEU A 258 -8.12 7.96 -24.08
CA LEU A 258 -8.80 6.72 -23.78
C LEU A 258 -10.11 6.97 -23.03
N THR A 259 -11.07 6.05 -23.18
CA THR A 259 -12.30 6.11 -22.40
C THR A 259 -12.00 6.02 -20.90
N PRO A 260 -12.86 6.59 -20.04
CA PRO A 260 -12.66 6.54 -18.57
C PRO A 260 -12.48 5.12 -18.03
N VAL A 261 -13.17 4.13 -18.62
CA VAL A 261 -13.04 2.72 -18.20
C VAL A 261 -11.71 2.13 -18.63
N MET A 262 -11.22 2.41 -19.84
CA MET A 262 -9.90 1.97 -20.30
C MET A 262 -8.78 2.60 -19.46
N ALA A 263 -8.91 3.88 -19.11
CA ALA A 263 -7.97 4.57 -18.26
C ALA A 263 -7.92 3.96 -16.83
N ALA A 264 -9.08 3.64 -16.26
CA ALA A 264 -9.18 2.93 -14.99
C ALA A 264 -8.61 1.49 -15.07
N GLY A 265 -8.69 0.87 -16.27
CA GLY A 265 -8.08 -0.44 -16.55
C GLY A 265 -6.56 -0.44 -16.40
N ALA A 266 -5.87 0.68 -16.63
CA ALA A 266 -4.44 0.76 -16.43
C ALA A 266 -4.05 0.61 -14.95
N ILE A 267 -4.77 1.27 -14.04
CA ILE A 267 -4.53 1.10 -12.59
C ILE A 267 -5.03 -0.26 -12.09
N ALA A 268 -6.01 -0.86 -12.76
CA ALA A 268 -6.41 -2.23 -12.49
C ALA A 268 -5.29 -3.22 -12.85
N ALA A 269 -4.59 -3.03 -13.98
CA ALA A 269 -3.43 -3.85 -14.37
C ALA A 269 -2.27 -3.70 -13.37
N PHE A 270 -1.95 -2.47 -12.96
CA PHE A 270 -1.00 -2.21 -11.86
C PHE A 270 -1.39 -2.98 -10.59
N SER A 271 -2.65 -2.88 -10.20
CA SER A 271 -3.18 -3.44 -8.96
C SER A 271 -3.17 -4.98 -8.98
N ALA A 272 -3.50 -5.60 -10.11
CA ALA A 272 -3.42 -7.05 -10.27
C ALA A 272 -2.02 -7.57 -9.97
N VAL A 273 -1.01 -6.97 -10.62
CA VAL A 273 0.39 -7.38 -10.44
C VAL A 273 0.91 -6.99 -9.06
N ASN A 274 0.50 -5.85 -8.50
CA ASN A 274 0.83 -5.46 -7.13
C ASN A 274 0.28 -6.48 -6.10
N GLY A 275 -0.95 -6.93 -6.27
CA GLY A 275 -1.56 -7.88 -5.33
C GLY A 275 -0.94 -9.28 -5.42
N PHE A 276 -1.02 -9.90 -6.61
CA PHE A 276 -0.50 -11.25 -6.84
C PHE A 276 1.03 -11.31 -6.81
N GLY A 277 1.71 -10.23 -7.12
CA GLY A 277 3.17 -10.14 -7.12
C GLY A 277 3.81 -10.24 -5.73
N ARG A 278 3.11 -9.87 -4.65
CA ARG A 278 3.68 -9.89 -3.28
C ARG A 278 4.14 -11.27 -2.82
N PRO A 279 3.33 -12.34 -2.93
CA PRO A 279 3.80 -13.70 -2.60
C PRO A 279 4.95 -14.16 -3.49
N VAL A 280 4.91 -13.81 -4.79
CA VAL A 280 5.98 -14.15 -5.75
C VAL A 280 7.27 -13.43 -5.39
N ALA A 281 7.21 -12.16 -5.05
CA ALA A 281 8.37 -11.36 -4.63
C ALA A 281 9.03 -11.95 -3.37
N GLY A 282 8.22 -12.35 -2.37
CA GLY A 282 8.73 -13.02 -1.17
C GLY A 282 9.48 -14.32 -1.51
N PHE A 283 8.87 -15.19 -2.34
CA PHE A 283 9.49 -16.43 -2.78
C PHE A 283 10.81 -16.20 -3.55
N LEU A 284 10.82 -15.22 -4.46
CA LEU A 284 12.05 -14.87 -5.21
C LEU A 284 13.13 -14.28 -4.30
N GLY A 285 12.74 -13.46 -3.32
CA GLY A 285 13.65 -12.91 -2.31
C GLY A 285 14.32 -13.99 -1.48
N ASP A 286 13.57 -15.00 -1.04
CA ASP A 286 14.09 -16.14 -0.30
C ASP A 286 15.05 -17.00 -1.13
N ARG A 287 14.79 -17.13 -2.43
CA ARG A 287 15.58 -18.00 -3.31
C ARG A 287 16.85 -17.32 -3.88
N PHE A 288 16.75 -16.08 -4.26
CA PHE A 288 17.80 -15.36 -5.01
C PHE A 288 18.43 -14.22 -4.22
N GLY A 289 17.95 -13.97 -3.00
CA GLY A 289 18.38 -12.88 -2.14
C GLY A 289 17.54 -11.60 -2.33
N VAL A 290 17.18 -11.01 -1.19
CA VAL A 290 16.27 -9.86 -1.11
C VAL A 290 16.77 -8.67 -1.90
N VAL A 291 18.05 -8.30 -1.68
CA VAL A 291 18.63 -7.11 -2.32
C VAL A 291 18.82 -7.28 -3.83
N TRP A 292 19.12 -8.50 -4.31
CA TRP A 292 19.20 -8.78 -5.75
C TRP A 292 17.87 -8.59 -6.46
N ILE A 293 16.79 -9.13 -5.90
CA ILE A 293 15.45 -8.97 -6.47
C ILE A 293 15.05 -7.50 -6.47
N MET A 294 15.37 -6.74 -5.41
CA MET A 294 15.14 -5.30 -5.36
C MET A 294 15.91 -4.56 -6.46
N ILE A 295 17.20 -4.85 -6.64
CA ILE A 295 18.03 -4.20 -7.68
C ILE A 295 17.45 -4.44 -9.07
N ILE A 296 17.22 -5.71 -9.44
CA ILE A 296 16.67 -6.06 -10.76
C ILE A 296 15.32 -5.35 -10.99
N THR A 297 14.46 -5.38 -9.98
CA THR A 297 13.15 -4.76 -10.04
C THR A 297 13.24 -3.24 -10.20
N TYR A 298 14.13 -2.57 -9.45
CA TYR A 298 14.26 -1.12 -9.53
C TYR A 298 14.94 -0.64 -10.80
N VAL A 299 15.80 -1.47 -11.44
CA VAL A 299 16.27 -1.22 -12.81
C VAL A 299 15.08 -1.19 -13.77
N ILE A 300 14.25 -2.23 -13.75
CA ILE A 300 13.06 -2.31 -14.61
C ILE A 300 12.13 -1.12 -14.35
N GLN A 301 11.86 -0.80 -13.09
CA GLN A 301 10.97 0.29 -12.70
C GLN A 301 11.51 1.66 -13.13
N THR A 302 12.81 1.92 -12.95
CA THR A 302 13.46 3.16 -13.39
C THR A 302 13.36 3.33 -14.91
N ILE A 303 13.70 2.28 -15.66
CA ILE A 303 13.61 2.29 -17.13
C ILE A 303 12.16 2.51 -17.57
N THR A 304 11.21 1.81 -16.94
CA THR A 304 9.78 1.95 -17.26
C THR A 304 9.30 3.39 -17.04
N PHE A 305 9.69 4.05 -15.94
CA PHE A 305 9.30 5.44 -15.70
C PHE A 305 9.95 6.42 -16.69
N LEU A 306 11.25 6.29 -16.96
CA LEU A 306 11.96 7.18 -17.88
C LEU A 306 11.44 7.05 -19.31
N LEU A 307 11.08 5.84 -19.73
CA LEU A 307 10.54 5.56 -21.05
C LEU A 307 9.01 5.66 -21.11
N PHE A 308 8.31 5.88 -19.99
CA PHE A 308 6.85 5.87 -19.92
C PHE A 308 6.20 6.75 -20.99
N PRO A 309 6.61 8.01 -21.20
CA PRO A 309 5.99 8.88 -22.19
C PRO A 309 6.16 8.42 -23.65
N ILE A 310 7.17 7.61 -23.93
CA ILE A 310 7.50 7.09 -25.27
C ILE A 310 6.90 5.69 -25.46
N PHE A 311 6.88 4.88 -24.42
CA PHE A 311 6.47 3.48 -24.47
C PHE A 311 4.97 3.31 -24.25
N ALA A 312 4.38 4.02 -23.27
CA ALA A 312 2.98 3.88 -22.87
C ALA A 312 2.03 4.72 -23.76
N VAL A 313 2.10 4.55 -25.07
CA VAL A 313 1.38 5.36 -26.06
C VAL A 313 0.17 4.64 -26.68
N THR A 314 0.01 3.35 -26.44
CA THR A 314 -1.15 2.55 -26.84
C THR A 314 -1.75 1.85 -25.63
N LEU A 315 -3.00 1.38 -25.74
CA LEU A 315 -3.66 0.66 -24.64
C LEU A 315 -2.85 -0.56 -24.13
N PRO A 316 -2.34 -1.47 -25.00
CA PRO A 316 -1.55 -2.61 -24.55
C PRO A 316 -0.22 -2.20 -23.86
N THR A 317 0.48 -1.22 -24.42
CA THR A 317 1.77 -0.77 -23.86
C THR A 317 1.58 0.00 -22.55
N LEU A 318 0.49 0.76 -22.41
CA LEU A 318 0.10 1.40 -21.17
C LEU A 318 -0.18 0.37 -20.06
N TYR A 319 -0.96 -0.69 -20.38
CA TYR A 319 -1.27 -1.74 -19.40
C TYR A 319 -0.02 -2.54 -19.01
N LEU A 320 0.87 -2.81 -19.96
CA LEU A 320 2.14 -3.46 -19.69
C LEU A 320 3.03 -2.58 -18.80
N ALA A 321 3.16 -1.29 -19.11
CA ALA A 321 3.92 -0.36 -18.27
C ALA A 321 3.34 -0.28 -16.84
N ALA A 322 2.02 -0.15 -16.71
CA ALA A 322 1.35 -0.16 -15.42
C ALA A 322 1.59 -1.46 -14.63
N ALA A 323 1.55 -2.61 -15.29
CA ALA A 323 1.84 -3.92 -14.70
C ALA A 323 3.30 -4.02 -14.19
N LEU A 324 4.28 -3.55 -14.98
CA LEU A 324 5.69 -3.49 -14.58
C LEU A 324 5.90 -2.59 -13.35
N LEU A 325 5.23 -1.44 -13.32
CA LEU A 325 5.26 -0.55 -12.15
C LEU A 325 4.56 -1.18 -10.94
N GLY A 326 3.47 -1.91 -11.16
CA GLY A 326 2.78 -2.70 -10.14
C GLY A 326 3.67 -3.78 -9.53
N TRP A 327 4.50 -4.46 -10.36
CA TRP A 327 5.52 -5.40 -9.89
C TRP A 327 6.54 -4.72 -8.98
N GLY A 328 7.08 -3.57 -9.40
CA GLY A 328 8.03 -2.80 -8.58
C GLY A 328 7.47 -2.45 -7.20
N TYR A 329 6.21 -2.06 -7.17
CA TYR A 329 5.51 -1.71 -5.94
C TYR A 329 5.23 -2.95 -5.05
N ALA A 330 4.90 -4.10 -5.66
CA ALA A 330 4.74 -5.37 -4.96
C ALA A 330 6.03 -5.82 -4.27
N VAL A 331 7.14 -5.80 -5.00
CA VAL A 331 8.48 -6.16 -4.50
C VAL A 331 8.87 -5.26 -3.33
N THR A 332 8.65 -3.95 -3.46
CA THR A 332 8.94 -2.99 -2.40
C THR A 332 8.19 -3.33 -1.12
N LEU A 333 6.86 -3.47 -1.18
CA LEU A 333 6.06 -3.72 0.01
C LEU A 333 6.24 -5.12 0.61
N ALA A 334 6.64 -6.10 -0.21
CA ALA A 334 6.89 -7.47 0.27
C ALA A 334 8.27 -7.63 0.91
N LEU A 335 9.31 -7.00 0.35
CA LEU A 335 10.69 -7.28 0.74
C LEU A 335 11.23 -6.36 1.84
N PHE A 336 10.68 -5.15 2.03
CA PHE A 336 11.14 -4.26 3.10
C PHE A 336 10.98 -4.80 4.53
N PRO A 337 9.86 -5.47 4.90
CA PRO A 337 9.77 -6.15 6.19
C PRO A 337 10.85 -7.23 6.36
N ILE A 338 11.15 -7.97 5.30
CA ILE A 338 12.16 -9.03 5.30
C ILE A 338 13.56 -8.39 5.44
N LEU A 339 13.88 -7.38 4.64
CA LEU A 339 15.13 -6.63 4.72
C LEU A 339 15.34 -6.03 6.12
N THR A 340 14.30 -5.46 6.71
CA THR A 340 14.33 -4.92 8.07
C THR A 340 14.66 -6.02 9.09
N SER A 341 14.08 -7.21 8.93
CA SER A 341 14.36 -8.34 9.83
C SER A 341 15.78 -8.87 9.69
N ILE A 342 16.34 -8.89 8.48
CA ILE A 342 17.72 -9.29 8.22
C ILE A 342 18.71 -8.31 8.88
N CYS A 343 18.43 -6.99 8.78
CA CYS A 343 19.35 -5.97 9.27
C CYS A 343 19.27 -5.72 10.78
N PHE A 344 18.08 -5.88 11.38
CA PHE A 344 17.84 -5.48 12.79
C PHE A 344 17.30 -6.59 13.69
N GLY A 345 17.14 -7.81 13.16
CA GLY A 345 16.61 -8.94 13.89
C GLY A 345 15.09 -8.99 13.95
N THR A 346 14.58 -10.07 14.54
CA THR A 346 13.14 -10.38 14.59
C THR A 346 12.46 -9.99 15.89
N LYS A 347 13.21 -9.86 16.98
CA LYS A 347 12.69 -9.54 18.31
C LYS A 347 11.92 -8.23 18.38
N HIS A 348 12.42 -7.20 17.69
CA HIS A 348 11.83 -5.86 17.65
C HIS A 348 11.30 -5.50 16.26
N LEU A 349 11.03 -6.50 15.40
CA LEU A 349 10.69 -6.28 13.99
C LEU A 349 9.48 -5.34 13.81
N GLY A 350 8.44 -5.51 14.60
CA GLY A 350 7.23 -4.67 14.49
C GLY A 350 7.54 -3.18 14.67
N ALA A 351 8.33 -2.85 15.70
CA ALA A 351 8.72 -1.47 15.98
C ALA A 351 9.73 -0.92 14.96
N ASN A 352 10.76 -1.71 14.60
CA ASN A 352 11.76 -1.33 13.62
C ASN A 352 11.16 -1.11 12.24
N TYR A 353 10.27 -2.03 11.78
CA TYR A 353 9.59 -1.88 10.52
C TYR A 353 8.57 -0.74 10.55
N GLY A 354 7.87 -0.51 11.66
CA GLY A 354 7.00 0.65 11.84
C GLY A 354 7.74 1.97 11.63
N LEU A 355 8.96 2.09 12.16
CA LEU A 355 9.83 3.26 11.93
C LEU A 355 10.28 3.35 10.45
N VAL A 356 10.68 2.25 9.83
CA VAL A 356 11.01 2.22 8.39
C VAL A 356 9.79 2.59 7.54
N PHE A 357 8.60 2.15 7.94
CA PHE A 357 7.35 2.43 7.22
C PHE A 357 6.94 3.92 7.21
N THR A 358 7.50 4.74 8.10
CA THR A 358 7.31 6.21 8.01
C THR A 358 7.81 6.79 6.69
N ALA A 359 8.80 6.15 6.05
CA ALA A 359 9.29 6.50 4.72
C ALA A 359 8.20 6.41 3.64
N PHE A 360 7.24 5.46 3.78
CA PHE A 360 6.08 5.33 2.91
C PHE A 360 5.23 6.61 2.91
N GLY A 361 5.05 7.23 4.09
CA GLY A 361 4.36 8.51 4.21
C GLY A 361 5.09 9.66 3.49
N VAL A 362 6.42 9.66 3.50
CA VAL A 362 7.21 10.66 2.74
C VAL A 362 7.12 10.40 1.23
N GLY A 363 7.19 9.15 0.79
CA GLY A 363 6.97 8.77 -0.61
C GLY A 363 5.59 9.22 -1.13
N ALA A 364 4.60 9.28 -0.26
CA ALA A 364 3.23 9.71 -0.60
C ALA A 364 3.11 11.21 -0.96
N LEU A 365 4.14 12.02 -0.75
CA LEU A 365 4.18 13.41 -1.25
C LEU A 365 4.32 13.48 -2.77
N ALA A 366 4.86 12.43 -3.39
CA ALA A 366 5.21 12.44 -4.80
C ALA A 366 4.02 12.65 -5.77
N PRO A 367 2.81 12.11 -5.56
CA PRO A 367 1.66 12.42 -6.42
C PRO A 367 1.31 13.90 -6.45
N SER A 368 1.33 14.59 -5.29
CA SER A 368 1.08 16.04 -5.24
C SER A 368 2.16 16.83 -5.95
N ILE A 369 3.43 16.45 -5.81
CA ILE A 369 4.55 17.04 -6.56
C ILE A 369 4.37 16.80 -8.05
N GLY A 370 4.06 15.57 -8.46
CA GLY A 370 3.83 15.20 -9.86
C GLY A 370 2.62 15.92 -10.48
N SER A 371 1.55 16.11 -9.72
CA SER A 371 0.38 16.86 -10.14
C SER A 371 0.70 18.35 -10.30
N TRP A 372 1.45 18.94 -9.36
CA TRP A 372 1.92 20.32 -9.45
C TRP A 372 2.82 20.53 -10.67
N ILE A 373 3.75 19.60 -10.94
CA ILE A 373 4.58 19.65 -12.16
C ILE A 373 3.68 19.68 -13.39
N PHE A 374 2.64 18.84 -13.44
CA PHE A 374 1.69 18.82 -14.54
C PHE A 374 0.92 20.15 -14.65
N ASP A 375 0.40 20.68 -13.56
CA ASP A 375 -0.38 21.93 -13.54
C ASP A 375 0.45 23.13 -14.06
N VAL A 376 1.76 23.16 -13.75
CA VAL A 376 2.67 24.26 -14.19
C VAL A 376 3.15 24.05 -15.63
N THR A 377 3.40 22.82 -16.05
CA THR A 377 4.08 22.54 -17.35
C THR A 377 3.13 22.04 -18.44
N GLY A 378 1.93 21.60 -18.08
CA GLY A 378 1.00 20.91 -18.99
C GLY A 378 1.49 19.52 -19.44
N SER A 379 2.58 19.00 -18.87
CA SER A 379 3.23 17.78 -19.35
C SER A 379 3.41 16.70 -18.28
N TYR A 380 2.93 15.50 -18.54
CA TYR A 380 3.21 14.33 -17.70
C TYR A 380 4.64 13.79 -17.88
N THR A 381 5.34 14.16 -18.95
CA THR A 381 6.70 13.69 -19.22
C THR A 381 7.64 14.00 -18.05
N LEU A 382 7.62 15.25 -17.57
CA LEU A 382 8.45 15.65 -16.42
C LEU A 382 8.05 14.93 -15.13
N THR A 383 6.77 14.66 -14.95
CA THR A 383 6.27 13.88 -13.80
C THR A 383 6.82 12.44 -13.80
N PHE A 384 6.81 11.77 -14.95
CA PHE A 384 7.35 10.40 -15.05
C PHE A 384 8.89 10.38 -15.00
N ILE A 385 9.56 11.40 -15.56
CA ILE A 385 11.03 11.56 -15.39
C ILE A 385 11.37 11.75 -13.90
N PHE A 386 10.62 12.57 -13.18
CA PHE A 386 10.79 12.74 -11.73
C PHE A 386 10.64 11.39 -10.99
N ALA A 387 9.62 10.59 -11.31
CA ALA A 387 9.45 9.25 -10.76
C ALA A 387 10.62 8.31 -11.11
N GLY A 388 11.13 8.38 -12.34
CA GLY A 388 12.30 7.63 -12.78
C GLY A 388 13.58 8.02 -12.03
N ILE A 389 13.80 9.31 -11.81
CA ILE A 389 14.96 9.83 -11.07
C ILE A 389 14.88 9.37 -9.60
N THR A 390 13.74 9.51 -8.94
CA THR A 390 13.60 9.08 -7.54
C THR A 390 13.83 7.57 -7.39
N THR A 391 13.27 6.75 -8.28
CA THR A 391 13.49 5.31 -8.28
C THR A 391 14.95 4.96 -8.60
N GLY A 392 15.59 5.68 -9.54
CA GLY A 392 17.00 5.51 -9.91
C GLY A 392 17.95 5.84 -8.75
N ILE A 393 17.69 6.88 -7.98
CA ILE A 393 18.45 7.18 -6.76
C ILE A 393 18.26 6.04 -5.74
N GLY A 394 17.02 5.55 -5.55
CA GLY A 394 16.73 4.40 -4.70
C GLY A 394 17.50 3.13 -5.15
N LEU A 395 17.62 2.89 -6.46
CA LEU A 395 18.40 1.80 -7.04
C LEU A 395 19.90 1.93 -6.68
N VAL A 396 20.49 3.12 -6.83
CA VAL A 396 21.90 3.37 -6.49
C VAL A 396 22.13 3.11 -4.99
N LEU A 397 21.26 3.59 -4.13
CA LEU A 397 21.32 3.34 -2.67
C LEU A 397 21.22 1.84 -2.36
N CYS A 398 20.39 1.09 -3.09
CA CYS A 398 20.26 -0.36 -2.96
C CYS A 398 21.57 -1.08 -3.36
N GLY A 399 22.27 -0.59 -4.38
CA GLY A 399 23.59 -1.08 -4.77
C GLY A 399 24.65 -0.89 -3.68
N PHE A 400 24.66 0.26 -2.99
CA PHE A 400 25.52 0.51 -1.83
C PHE A 400 25.21 -0.44 -0.65
N LEU A 401 23.94 -0.70 -0.39
CA LEU A 401 23.52 -1.65 0.64
C LEU A 401 24.11 -3.03 0.38
N LYS A 402 24.06 -3.51 -0.87
CA LYS A 402 24.62 -4.80 -1.27
C LYS A 402 26.15 -4.87 -1.11
N LYS A 403 26.85 -3.82 -1.55
CA LYS A 403 28.33 -3.79 -1.45
C LYS A 403 28.80 -3.90 0.01
N LYS A 404 28.06 -3.31 0.96
CA LYS A 404 28.42 -3.30 2.39
C LYS A 404 28.05 -4.60 3.10
N TYR A 405 27.06 -5.34 2.61
CA TYR A 405 26.52 -6.56 3.19
C TYR A 405 26.45 -7.67 2.13
N SER A 406 27.61 -8.30 1.87
CA SER A 406 27.73 -9.37 0.87
C SER A 406 26.85 -10.62 1.15
N LEU A 407 26.23 -10.69 2.33
CA LEU A 407 25.31 -11.76 2.74
C LEU A 407 23.82 -11.43 2.47
N LEU A 408 23.50 -10.22 1.97
CA LEU A 408 22.17 -9.78 1.57
C LEU A 408 21.94 -9.96 0.06
#